data_6f36d18351e5d52033b1ee7110191835
#
_entry.id   6f36d18351e5d52033b1ee7110191835
#
_cell.length_a   1.000
_cell.length_b   1.000
_cell.length_c   1.000
_cell.angle_alpha   90.00
_cell.angle_beta   90.00
_cell.angle_gamma   90.00
#
_symmetry.space_group_name_H-M   'P 1'
#
loop_
_entity.id
_entity.type
_entity.pdbx_description
1 polymer ?
#
loop_
_entity_poly.entity_id
_entity_poly.type
_entity_poly.pdbx_seq_one_letter_code
_entity_poly.pdbx_strand_id
1 'polypeptide(L)'
;MRRREFITLLGGAAAGWPFAARAQTWPTQVARIICPIAAGGGVDATARIVAARLSQIWGQQVVVENKTGASGNIAAEFVARSGADGYTIYIAAFPHATNRYLYASLGYDPVADFAPVTLIGLYPLVMVVPNTSPAHSVKEFIAYAKTNKLSYASSGNGTSLHLAGELFKRQAGIEMTHVPYRGAGPAFNDLIPGRVDAMINFTSSSLPLVRQGQLRALSVTTAKRLSVAPEVPTMAEAGVPGVEVSSWSAFFVPARTPQDIVRKIHSDTVAALAEPAVREKLEQGGIVVIGSTPDELASFLNSEMDRWGRIIKAANIRAQ
;
A
#
# COMPACT_ATOMS: atom_id res chain seq x y z
N MET A 1 35.57 30.47 -63.16
CA MET A 1 35.18 30.11 -61.79
C MET A 1 36.46 29.90 -61.01
N ARG A 2 36.72 30.71 -59.99
CA ARG A 2 37.95 30.63 -59.18
C ARG A 2 37.78 29.58 -58.09
N ARG A 3 38.78 28.72 -57.89
CA ARG A 3 38.78 27.61 -56.89
C ARG A 3 38.29 28.03 -55.47
N ARG A 4 38.40 29.32 -55.13
CA ARG A 4 37.96 29.87 -53.82
C ARG A 4 36.44 29.96 -53.70
N GLU A 5 35.67 30.15 -54.77
CA GLU A 5 34.20 30.22 -54.71
C GLU A 5 33.53 28.86 -54.52
N PHE A 6 34.19 27.77 -54.93
CA PHE A 6 33.69 26.41 -54.77
C PHE A 6 33.86 25.90 -53.33
N ILE A 7 34.89 26.39 -52.61
CA ILE A 7 35.14 25.99 -51.21
C ILE A 7 34.17 26.71 -50.25
N THR A 8 33.75 27.94 -50.56
CA THR A 8 32.77 28.67 -49.73
C THR A 8 31.36 28.15 -49.90
N LEU A 9 30.99 27.56 -51.04
CA LEU A 9 29.68 26.92 -51.23
C LEU A 9 29.56 25.54 -50.55
N LEU A 10 30.64 24.79 -50.41
CA LEU A 10 30.66 23.51 -49.67
C LEU A 10 30.72 23.70 -48.18
N GLY A 11 31.27 24.79 -47.65
CA GLY A 11 31.29 25.11 -46.20
C GLY A 11 29.94 25.58 -45.67
N GLY A 12 29.07 26.17 -46.50
CA GLY A 12 27.73 26.62 -46.09
C GLY A 12 26.67 25.52 -46.00
N ALA A 13 26.83 24.43 -46.71
CA ALA A 13 25.87 23.31 -46.72
C ALA A 13 26.01 22.36 -45.52
N ALA A 14 27.15 22.37 -44.83
CA ALA A 14 27.39 21.54 -43.67
C ALA A 14 26.87 22.13 -42.35
N ALA A 15 26.53 23.43 -42.31
CA ALA A 15 26.08 24.12 -41.10
C ALA A 15 24.54 24.07 -40.88
N GLY A 16 23.80 23.48 -41.82
CA GLY A 16 22.33 23.49 -41.82
C GLY A 16 21.63 22.18 -41.52
N TRP A 17 22.35 21.14 -41.06
CA TRP A 17 21.66 19.94 -40.57
C TRP A 17 21.09 20.25 -39.18
N PRO A 18 19.76 20.37 -39.03
CA PRO A 18 19.21 20.42 -37.71
C PRO A 18 19.58 19.08 -37.07
N PHE A 19 20.45 19.11 -36.09
CA PHE A 19 20.44 18.07 -35.06
C PHE A 19 19.04 18.15 -34.45
N ALA A 20 18.05 17.52 -35.07
CA ALA A 20 16.86 17.09 -34.38
C ALA A 20 17.36 16.09 -33.30
N ALA A 21 17.86 16.66 -32.21
CA ALA A 21 17.99 15.90 -30.97
C ALA A 21 16.59 15.32 -30.74
N ARG A 22 16.35 14.08 -31.21
CA ARG A 22 15.20 13.32 -30.76
C ARG A 22 15.37 13.35 -29.27
N ALA A 23 14.58 14.17 -28.59
CA ALA A 23 14.45 14.11 -27.16
C ALA A 23 14.17 12.64 -26.86
N GLN A 24 15.15 11.98 -26.28
CA GLN A 24 15.08 10.54 -25.99
C GLN A 24 13.90 10.40 -25.02
N THR A 25 12.81 9.84 -25.50
CA THR A 25 11.57 9.75 -24.72
C THR A 25 11.83 8.83 -23.53
N TRP A 26 11.67 9.38 -22.33
CA TRP A 26 11.72 8.59 -21.09
C TRP A 26 10.72 7.41 -21.17
N PRO A 27 11.05 6.21 -20.69
CA PRO A 27 12.34 5.76 -20.14
C PRO A 27 13.29 5.22 -21.23
N THR A 28 14.60 5.40 -21.02
CA THR A 28 15.66 4.94 -21.92
C THR A 28 16.57 3.91 -21.26
N GLN A 29 16.35 3.60 -20.00
CA GLN A 29 17.12 2.67 -19.19
C GLN A 29 16.23 1.95 -18.17
N VAL A 30 16.79 1.00 -17.42
CA VAL A 30 16.11 0.23 -16.38
C VAL A 30 15.53 1.17 -15.32
N ALA A 31 14.24 1.03 -15.02
CA ALA A 31 13.59 1.67 -13.88
C ALA A 31 13.50 0.71 -12.69
N ARG A 32 13.47 1.24 -11.47
CA ARG A 32 13.42 0.46 -10.24
C ARG A 32 12.20 0.83 -9.41
N ILE A 33 11.47 -0.15 -8.93
CA ILE A 33 10.43 0.04 -7.93
C ILE A 33 11.01 -0.41 -6.58
N ILE A 34 11.17 0.54 -5.66
CA ILE A 34 11.66 0.30 -4.30
C ILE A 34 10.49 -0.10 -3.42
N CYS A 35 10.52 -1.35 -2.92
CA CYS A 35 9.48 -1.95 -2.10
C CYS A 35 9.91 -2.02 -0.63
N PRO A 36 9.15 -1.47 0.32
CA PRO A 36 9.49 -1.47 1.75
C PRO A 36 9.23 -2.81 2.44
N ILE A 37 8.57 -3.75 1.76
CA ILE A 37 8.13 -5.03 2.30
C ILE A 37 9.04 -6.15 1.79
N ALA A 38 9.22 -7.20 2.59
CA ALA A 38 9.98 -8.38 2.20
C ALA A 38 9.37 -9.06 0.97
N ALA A 39 10.23 -9.71 0.19
CA ALA A 39 9.80 -10.47 -0.99
C ALA A 39 8.72 -11.50 -0.61
N GLY A 40 7.71 -11.64 -1.46
CA GLY A 40 6.54 -12.50 -1.23
C GLY A 40 5.42 -11.86 -0.39
N GLY A 41 5.61 -10.67 0.17
CA GLY A 41 4.53 -9.90 0.80
C GLY A 41 3.54 -9.34 -0.22
N GLY A 42 2.31 -9.01 0.21
CA GLY A 42 1.25 -8.55 -0.70
C GLY A 42 1.63 -7.31 -1.53
N VAL A 43 2.31 -6.34 -0.93
CA VAL A 43 2.79 -5.14 -1.65
C VAL A 43 3.92 -5.49 -2.64
N ASP A 44 4.80 -6.45 -2.30
CA ASP A 44 5.84 -6.94 -3.22
C ASP A 44 5.21 -7.66 -4.43
N ALA A 45 4.23 -8.52 -4.19
CA ALA A 45 3.48 -9.18 -5.27
C ALA A 45 2.81 -8.16 -6.20
N THR A 46 2.15 -7.13 -5.61
CA THR A 46 1.57 -6.01 -6.38
C THR A 46 2.63 -5.31 -7.21
N ALA A 47 3.77 -4.94 -6.60
CA ALA A 47 4.87 -4.28 -7.29
C ALA A 47 5.36 -5.09 -8.50
N ARG A 48 5.54 -6.41 -8.34
CA ARG A 48 6.02 -7.30 -9.41
C ARG A 48 5.01 -7.48 -10.54
N ILE A 49 3.71 -7.59 -10.23
CA ILE A 49 2.66 -7.66 -11.25
C ILE A 49 2.66 -6.39 -12.10
N VAL A 50 2.68 -5.21 -11.44
CA VAL A 50 2.70 -3.92 -12.14
C VAL A 50 4.01 -3.70 -12.89
N ALA A 51 5.17 -4.01 -12.28
CA ALA A 51 6.48 -3.91 -12.91
C ALA A 51 6.60 -4.73 -14.20
N ALA A 52 6.09 -5.97 -14.18
CA ALA A 52 6.10 -6.84 -15.36
C ALA A 52 5.32 -6.21 -16.53
N ARG A 53 4.18 -5.57 -16.23
CA ARG A 53 3.40 -4.92 -17.28
C ARG A 53 4.01 -3.61 -17.74
N LEU A 54 4.52 -2.79 -16.83
CA LEU A 54 5.24 -1.56 -17.18
C LEU A 54 6.48 -1.84 -18.02
N SER A 55 7.18 -2.95 -17.76
CA SER A 55 8.32 -3.38 -18.60
C SER A 55 7.94 -3.58 -20.07
N GLN A 56 6.76 -4.15 -20.31
CA GLN A 56 6.24 -4.34 -21.66
C GLN A 56 5.82 -3.02 -22.32
N ILE A 57 5.14 -2.16 -21.57
CA ILE A 57 4.68 -0.84 -22.05
C ILE A 57 5.89 0.06 -22.42
N TRP A 58 6.92 0.04 -21.59
CA TRP A 58 8.08 0.92 -21.74
C TRP A 58 9.17 0.35 -22.67
N GLY A 59 9.13 -0.94 -22.99
CA GLY A 59 10.22 -1.59 -23.70
C GLY A 59 11.57 -1.57 -22.94
N GLN A 60 11.52 -1.26 -21.66
CA GLN A 60 12.64 -1.22 -20.72
C GLN A 60 12.32 -2.04 -19.49
N GLN A 61 13.31 -2.67 -18.88
CA GLN A 61 13.09 -3.43 -17.65
C GLN A 61 12.65 -2.54 -16.50
N VAL A 62 11.65 -3.00 -15.75
CA VAL A 62 11.25 -2.44 -14.45
C VAL A 62 11.50 -3.52 -13.39
N VAL A 63 12.46 -3.28 -12.52
CA VAL A 63 12.87 -4.25 -11.48
C VAL A 63 12.34 -3.84 -10.12
N VAL A 64 11.99 -4.82 -9.29
CA VAL A 64 11.55 -4.58 -7.90
C VAL A 64 12.70 -4.88 -6.95
N GLU A 65 13.11 -3.86 -6.18
CA GLU A 65 14.12 -3.97 -5.13
C GLU A 65 13.47 -3.87 -3.75
N ASN A 66 13.62 -4.89 -2.92
CA ASN A 66 13.10 -4.88 -1.56
C ASN A 66 14.12 -4.23 -0.61
N LYS A 67 13.75 -3.09 -0.02
CA LYS A 67 14.51 -2.39 1.03
C LYS A 67 13.70 -2.38 2.31
N THR A 68 13.81 -3.44 3.08
CA THR A 68 13.03 -3.64 4.31
C THR A 68 13.67 -2.98 5.52
N GLY A 69 12.88 -2.74 6.57
CA GLY A 69 13.33 -2.28 7.87
C GLY A 69 12.66 -0.99 8.33
N ALA A 70 12.63 -0.80 9.65
CA ALA A 70 12.01 0.34 10.33
C ALA A 70 10.61 0.67 9.80
N SER A 71 9.75 -0.33 9.62
CA SER A 71 8.39 -0.17 9.04
C SER A 71 8.38 0.54 7.68
N GLY A 72 9.40 0.30 6.85
CA GLY A 72 9.52 0.91 5.51
C GLY A 72 10.25 2.25 5.46
N ASN A 73 10.68 2.81 6.59
CA ASN A 73 11.41 4.09 6.60
C ASN A 73 12.70 4.02 5.79
N ILE A 74 13.42 2.87 5.80
CA ILE A 74 14.66 2.70 5.02
C ILE A 74 14.38 2.87 3.52
N ALA A 75 13.32 2.28 3.02
CA ALA A 75 12.92 2.42 1.61
C ALA A 75 12.51 3.85 1.28
N ALA A 76 11.67 4.46 2.12
CA ALA A 76 11.20 5.82 1.91
C ALA A 76 12.34 6.83 1.90
N GLU A 77 13.26 6.77 2.88
CA GLU A 77 14.43 7.64 2.96
C GLU A 77 15.36 7.46 1.75
N PHE A 78 15.58 6.21 1.31
CA PHE A 78 16.36 5.92 0.12
C PHE A 78 15.77 6.60 -1.12
N VAL A 79 14.44 6.53 -1.32
CA VAL A 79 13.79 7.15 -2.49
C VAL A 79 13.78 8.67 -2.38
N ALA A 80 13.48 9.23 -1.19
CA ALA A 80 13.49 10.67 -0.96
C ALA A 80 14.84 11.31 -1.34
N ARG A 81 15.94 10.57 -1.17
CA ARG A 81 17.32 11.01 -1.51
C ARG A 81 17.80 10.58 -2.89
N SER A 82 16.98 9.86 -3.65
CA SER A 82 17.34 9.40 -5.00
C SER A 82 17.27 10.53 -6.03
N GLY A 83 17.85 10.31 -7.22
CA GLY A 83 17.73 11.22 -8.36
C GLY A 83 16.27 11.42 -8.77
N ALA A 84 15.91 12.66 -9.06
CA ALA A 84 14.56 13.03 -9.48
C ALA A 84 14.37 12.89 -11.01
N ASP A 85 14.75 11.74 -11.56
CA ASP A 85 14.77 11.43 -12.99
C ASP A 85 13.68 10.43 -13.42
N GLY A 86 12.85 9.98 -12.46
CA GLY A 86 11.77 9.02 -12.67
C GLY A 86 12.20 7.55 -12.69
N TYR A 87 13.50 7.24 -12.65
CA TYR A 87 13.97 5.83 -12.66
C TYR A 87 13.95 5.15 -11.30
N THR A 88 13.65 5.89 -10.24
CA THR A 88 13.44 5.32 -8.90
C THR A 88 12.02 5.64 -8.44
N ILE A 89 11.18 4.62 -8.43
CA ILE A 89 9.76 4.70 -8.06
C ILE A 89 9.62 4.05 -6.67
N TYR A 90 8.89 4.66 -5.77
CA TYR A 90 8.57 4.11 -4.47
C TYR A 90 7.17 3.49 -4.48
N ILE A 91 7.06 2.19 -4.14
CA ILE A 91 5.76 1.64 -3.79
C ILE A 91 5.55 1.81 -2.29
N ALA A 92 4.89 2.90 -1.92
CA ALA A 92 4.53 3.15 -0.53
C ALA A 92 3.44 2.18 -0.06
N ALA A 93 3.41 1.94 1.25
CA ALA A 93 2.40 1.17 1.92
C ALA A 93 1.85 1.97 3.12
N PHE A 94 0.83 1.44 3.80
CA PHE A 94 0.16 2.06 4.93
C PHE A 94 1.09 2.76 5.96
N PRO A 95 2.27 2.21 6.33
CA PRO A 95 3.18 2.89 7.26
C PRO A 95 3.68 4.26 6.80
N HIS A 96 3.66 4.54 5.49
CA HIS A 96 4.05 5.86 4.98
C HIS A 96 3.18 7.00 5.54
N ALA A 97 1.90 6.73 5.81
CA ALA A 97 1.00 7.71 6.43
C ALA A 97 1.13 7.76 7.97
N THR A 98 1.64 6.70 8.61
CA THR A 98 1.58 6.58 10.07
C THR A 98 2.93 6.78 10.78
N ASN A 99 4.04 6.53 10.09
CA ASN A 99 5.37 6.53 10.69
C ASN A 99 5.78 7.87 11.32
N ARG A 100 5.33 9.01 10.77
CA ARG A 100 5.61 10.32 11.39
C ARG A 100 5.02 10.49 12.80
N TYR A 101 4.05 9.67 13.17
CA TYR A 101 3.43 9.69 14.49
C TYR A 101 3.97 8.59 15.41
N LEU A 102 4.59 7.56 14.83
CA LEU A 102 5.10 6.38 15.55
C LEU A 102 6.57 6.53 15.92
N TYR A 103 7.35 7.21 15.10
CA TYR A 103 8.80 7.40 15.30
C TYR A 103 9.09 8.81 15.81
N ALA A 104 10.09 8.93 16.66
CA ALA A 104 10.52 10.23 17.23
C ALA A 104 11.08 11.17 16.14
N SER A 105 11.72 10.61 15.11
CA SER A 105 12.25 11.36 13.96
C SER A 105 12.22 10.46 12.72
N LEU A 106 11.99 11.09 11.55
CA LEU A 106 12.13 10.47 10.25
C LEU A 106 13.25 11.18 9.48
N GLY A 107 13.99 10.45 8.66
CA GLY A 107 15.00 11.00 7.75
C GLY A 107 14.43 11.63 6.49
N TYR A 108 13.10 11.77 6.41
CA TYR A 108 12.35 12.30 5.26
C TYR A 108 11.00 12.90 5.72
N ASP A 109 10.42 13.76 4.89
CA ASP A 109 9.02 14.20 5.04
C ASP A 109 8.13 13.38 4.09
N PRO A 110 7.09 12.66 4.61
CA PRO A 110 6.26 11.79 3.79
C PRO A 110 5.41 12.52 2.74
N VAL A 111 5.29 13.83 2.82
CA VAL A 111 4.57 14.67 1.85
C VAL A 111 5.53 15.49 1.00
N ALA A 112 6.44 16.25 1.64
CA ALA A 112 7.27 17.23 0.94
C ALA A 112 8.37 16.59 0.07
N ASP A 113 8.85 15.40 0.41
CA ASP A 113 9.94 14.74 -0.32
C ASP A 113 9.46 13.83 -1.47
N PHE A 114 8.14 13.73 -1.69
CA PHE A 114 7.55 12.84 -2.67
C PHE A 114 6.53 13.54 -3.57
N ALA A 115 6.57 13.20 -4.86
CA ALA A 115 5.49 13.50 -5.80
C ALA A 115 4.57 12.29 -5.90
N PRO A 116 3.26 12.44 -5.66
CA PRO A 116 2.28 11.37 -5.80
C PRO A 116 2.12 10.97 -7.26
N VAL A 117 1.97 9.67 -7.53
CA VAL A 117 1.73 9.13 -8.87
C VAL A 117 0.33 8.53 -8.97
N THR A 118 0.06 7.46 -8.21
CA THR A 118 -1.27 6.82 -8.20
C THR A 118 -1.44 5.91 -6.98
N LEU A 119 -2.64 5.89 -6.40
CA LEU A 119 -3.07 4.85 -5.47
C LEU A 119 -3.36 3.58 -6.29
N ILE A 120 -2.53 2.54 -6.13
CA ILE A 120 -2.66 1.29 -6.88
C ILE A 120 -3.91 0.56 -6.43
N GLY A 121 -4.10 0.42 -5.11
CA GLY A 121 -5.26 -0.25 -4.56
C GLY A 121 -5.26 -0.39 -3.04
N LEU A 122 -6.38 -0.92 -2.57
CA LEU A 122 -6.67 -1.15 -1.17
C LEU A 122 -6.61 -2.65 -0.85
N TYR A 123 -6.17 -2.96 0.36
CA TYR A 123 -6.14 -4.31 0.91
C TYR A 123 -7.17 -4.38 2.04
N PRO A 124 -8.36 -4.91 1.78
CA PRO A 124 -9.43 -5.03 2.75
C PRO A 124 -9.02 -5.92 3.94
N LEU A 125 -9.58 -5.60 5.12
CA LEU A 125 -9.39 -6.40 6.32
C LEU A 125 -10.71 -7.06 6.71
N VAL A 126 -10.60 -8.15 7.45
CA VAL A 126 -11.72 -8.89 8.04
C VAL A 126 -11.42 -9.18 9.50
N MET A 127 -12.41 -8.99 10.36
CA MET A 127 -12.36 -9.43 11.74
C MET A 127 -12.68 -10.91 11.81
N VAL A 128 -11.76 -11.69 12.36
CA VAL A 128 -11.91 -13.14 12.55
C VAL A 128 -11.70 -13.52 14.00
N VAL A 129 -12.40 -14.58 14.40
CA VAL A 129 -12.29 -15.22 15.71
C VAL A 129 -12.09 -16.72 15.53
N PRO A 130 -11.52 -17.45 16.51
CA PRO A 130 -11.47 -18.90 16.48
C PRO A 130 -12.88 -19.50 16.47
N ASN A 131 -13.06 -20.68 15.88
CA ASN A 131 -14.36 -21.35 15.88
C ASN A 131 -14.86 -21.76 17.29
N THR A 132 -13.95 -21.84 18.25
CA THR A 132 -14.25 -22.07 19.68
C THR A 132 -14.82 -20.83 20.37
N SER A 133 -14.77 -19.66 19.73
CA SER A 133 -15.34 -18.41 20.27
C SER A 133 -16.86 -18.57 20.47
N PRO A 134 -17.44 -18.13 21.59
CA PRO A 134 -18.88 -18.12 21.80
C PRO A 134 -19.59 -17.07 20.94
N ALA A 135 -18.83 -16.12 20.38
CA ALA A 135 -19.41 -15.03 19.57
C ALA A 135 -19.58 -15.43 18.09
N HIS A 136 -20.78 -15.27 17.56
CA HIS A 136 -21.15 -15.50 16.17
C HIS A 136 -21.38 -14.20 15.39
N SER A 137 -21.35 -13.06 16.09
CA SER A 137 -21.51 -11.71 15.51
C SER A 137 -20.61 -10.73 16.26
N VAL A 138 -20.36 -9.56 15.65
CA VAL A 138 -19.64 -8.46 16.31
C VAL A 138 -20.37 -8.02 17.59
N LYS A 139 -21.71 -7.98 17.56
CA LYS A 139 -22.52 -7.64 18.74
C LYS A 139 -22.30 -8.61 19.90
N GLU A 140 -22.30 -9.90 19.63
CA GLU A 140 -22.01 -10.94 20.64
C GLU A 140 -20.57 -10.87 21.13
N PHE A 141 -19.61 -10.61 20.23
CA PHE A 141 -18.21 -10.44 20.59
C PHE A 141 -18.04 -9.26 21.56
N ILE A 142 -18.68 -8.11 21.28
CA ILE A 142 -18.65 -6.95 22.18
C ILE A 142 -19.28 -7.26 23.54
N ALA A 143 -20.40 -7.98 23.56
CA ALA A 143 -21.02 -8.41 24.82
C ALA A 143 -20.10 -9.31 25.63
N TYR A 144 -19.42 -10.25 24.95
CA TYR A 144 -18.46 -11.16 25.58
C TYR A 144 -17.22 -10.41 26.10
N ALA A 145 -16.69 -9.45 25.33
CA ALA A 145 -15.54 -8.62 25.71
C ALA A 145 -15.79 -7.74 26.94
N LYS A 146 -17.05 -7.32 27.19
CA LYS A 146 -17.41 -6.52 28.36
C LYS A 146 -17.33 -7.28 29.68
N THR A 147 -17.40 -8.60 29.63
CA THR A 147 -17.41 -9.47 30.85
C THR A 147 -16.15 -10.34 30.95
N ASN A 148 -15.30 -10.36 29.93
CA ASN A 148 -14.10 -11.18 29.88
C ASN A 148 -12.88 -10.34 29.46
N LYS A 149 -11.70 -10.76 29.92
CA LYS A 149 -10.42 -10.17 29.48
C LYS A 149 -10.02 -10.85 28.19
N LEU A 150 -10.23 -10.18 27.06
CA LEU A 150 -9.88 -10.70 25.73
C LEU A 150 -8.58 -10.11 25.21
N SER A 151 -8.00 -10.81 24.26
CA SER A 151 -6.80 -10.40 23.52
C SER A 151 -7.08 -10.33 22.01
N TYR A 152 -6.29 -9.55 21.30
CA TYR A 152 -6.31 -9.57 19.84
C TYR A 152 -4.90 -9.60 19.27
N ALA A 153 -4.74 -10.33 18.17
CA ALA A 153 -3.48 -10.47 17.46
C ALA A 153 -3.33 -9.39 16.38
N SER A 154 -2.09 -9.02 16.09
CA SER A 154 -1.71 -8.26 14.89
C SER A 154 -0.37 -8.73 14.32
N SER A 155 -0.01 -8.25 13.13
CA SER A 155 1.30 -8.51 12.52
C SER A 155 2.42 -7.59 13.03
N GLY A 156 2.22 -6.93 14.17
CA GLY A 156 3.21 -6.06 14.82
C GLY A 156 2.69 -4.66 15.15
N ASN A 157 3.43 -3.96 16.00
CA ASN A 157 3.09 -2.62 16.44
C ASN A 157 3.06 -1.62 15.26
N GLY A 158 2.05 -0.75 15.25
CA GLY A 158 1.90 0.31 14.24
C GLY A 158 1.43 -0.16 12.86
N THR A 159 1.22 -1.47 12.66
CA THR A 159 0.64 -1.98 11.40
C THR A 159 -0.83 -1.60 11.28
N SER A 160 -1.37 -1.65 10.05
CA SER A 160 -2.80 -1.42 9.81
C SER A 160 -3.69 -2.37 10.61
N LEU A 161 -3.21 -3.58 10.87
CA LEU A 161 -3.92 -4.60 11.65
C LEU A 161 -4.00 -4.23 13.14
N HIS A 162 -2.90 -3.72 13.70
CA HIS A 162 -2.87 -3.19 15.08
C HIS A 162 -3.80 -1.99 15.20
N LEU A 163 -3.64 -1.01 14.30
CA LEU A 163 -4.43 0.23 14.36
C LEU A 163 -5.93 -0.02 14.10
N ALA A 164 -6.27 -1.03 13.29
CA ALA A 164 -7.65 -1.47 13.11
C ALA A 164 -8.23 -2.04 14.42
N GLY A 165 -7.45 -2.83 15.15
CA GLY A 165 -7.83 -3.36 16.46
C GLY A 165 -8.05 -2.25 17.49
N GLU A 166 -7.14 -1.27 17.57
CA GLU A 166 -7.28 -0.12 18.48
C GLU A 166 -8.48 0.76 18.12
N LEU A 167 -8.72 0.98 16.81
CA LEU A 167 -9.91 1.70 16.36
C LEU A 167 -11.20 0.94 16.73
N PHE A 168 -11.23 -0.39 16.52
CA PHE A 168 -12.37 -1.22 16.90
C PHE A 168 -12.65 -1.16 18.40
N LYS A 169 -11.64 -1.34 19.25
CA LYS A 169 -11.78 -1.22 20.71
C LYS A 169 -12.43 0.09 21.11
N ARG A 170 -11.92 1.19 20.55
CA ARG A 170 -12.41 2.55 20.84
C ARG A 170 -13.86 2.74 20.41
N GLN A 171 -14.22 2.33 19.19
CA GLN A 171 -15.58 2.49 18.66
C GLN A 171 -16.59 1.57 19.33
N ALA A 172 -16.17 0.37 19.72
CA ALA A 172 -17.00 -0.60 20.44
C ALA A 172 -17.11 -0.33 21.96
N GLY A 173 -16.27 0.55 22.51
CA GLY A 173 -16.21 0.84 23.95
C GLY A 173 -15.83 -0.38 24.78
N ILE A 174 -14.81 -1.15 24.32
CA ILE A 174 -14.30 -2.35 24.98
C ILE A 174 -12.80 -2.29 25.15
N GLU A 175 -12.27 -3.08 26.10
CA GLU A 175 -10.84 -3.28 26.29
C GLU A 175 -10.40 -4.68 25.83
N MET A 176 -9.27 -4.73 25.12
CA MET A 176 -8.59 -5.97 24.72
C MET A 176 -7.08 -5.78 24.81
N THR A 177 -6.39 -6.83 25.20
CA THR A 177 -4.92 -6.83 25.24
C THR A 177 -4.37 -7.07 23.83
N HIS A 178 -3.51 -6.18 23.34
CA HIS A 178 -2.83 -6.37 22.06
C HIS A 178 -1.68 -7.36 22.19
N VAL A 179 -1.62 -8.34 21.27
CA VAL A 179 -0.55 -9.34 21.18
C VAL A 179 0.10 -9.20 19.79
N PRO A 180 1.29 -8.55 19.70
CA PRO A 180 1.99 -8.38 18.43
C PRO A 180 2.75 -9.65 18.02
N TYR A 181 2.62 -10.04 16.74
CA TYR A 181 3.36 -11.16 16.13
C TYR A 181 4.26 -10.64 14.99
N ARG A 182 5.22 -11.49 14.56
CA ARG A 182 6.07 -11.21 13.39
C ARG A 182 5.37 -11.68 12.10
N GLY A 183 4.16 -11.15 11.84
CA GLY A 183 3.36 -11.49 10.67
C GLY A 183 2.10 -12.32 11.01
N ALA A 184 1.26 -12.58 9.99
CA ALA A 184 -0.02 -13.27 10.17
C ALA A 184 0.12 -14.78 10.46
N GLY A 185 1.12 -15.44 9.87
CA GLY A 185 1.32 -16.89 10.05
C GLY A 185 1.47 -17.29 11.53
N PRO A 186 2.46 -16.76 12.28
CA PRO A 186 2.58 -16.99 13.70
C PRO A 186 1.34 -16.60 14.50
N ALA A 187 0.63 -15.53 14.12
CA ALA A 187 -0.62 -15.12 14.77
C ALA A 187 -1.74 -16.16 14.60
N PHE A 188 -1.86 -16.77 13.42
CA PHE A 188 -2.84 -17.83 13.18
C PHE A 188 -2.57 -19.09 13.99
N ASN A 189 -1.30 -19.43 14.28
CA ASN A 189 -0.95 -20.56 15.13
C ASN A 189 -1.50 -20.44 16.58
N ASP A 190 -1.76 -19.21 17.03
CA ASP A 190 -2.34 -18.95 18.34
C ASP A 190 -3.83 -18.58 18.26
N LEU A 191 -4.27 -17.99 17.14
CA LEU A 191 -5.69 -17.66 16.95
C LEU A 191 -6.55 -18.92 16.71
N ILE A 192 -6.12 -19.83 15.83
CA ILE A 192 -6.91 -21.04 15.50
C ILE A 192 -7.23 -21.89 16.72
N PRO A 193 -6.27 -22.19 17.61
CA PRO A 193 -6.56 -22.94 18.84
C PRO A 193 -7.18 -22.10 19.96
N GLY A 194 -7.43 -20.80 19.76
CA GLY A 194 -8.06 -19.91 20.73
C GLY A 194 -7.15 -19.39 21.85
N ARG A 195 -5.83 -19.33 21.64
CA ARG A 195 -4.89 -18.69 22.58
C ARG A 195 -4.96 -17.16 22.54
N VAL A 196 -5.44 -16.60 21.43
CA VAL A 196 -5.87 -15.22 21.28
C VAL A 196 -7.30 -15.21 20.75
N ASP A 197 -8.08 -14.20 21.11
CA ASP A 197 -9.54 -14.22 20.96
C ASP A 197 -10.02 -13.65 19.63
N ALA A 198 -9.27 -12.75 19.02
CA ALA A 198 -9.63 -12.11 17.76
C ALA A 198 -8.42 -11.65 16.97
N MET A 199 -8.63 -11.41 15.68
CA MET A 199 -7.67 -10.71 14.81
C MET A 199 -8.43 -9.94 13.75
N ILE A 200 -8.02 -8.69 13.46
CA ILE A 200 -8.41 -7.99 12.25
C ILE A 200 -7.24 -8.12 11.27
N ASN A 201 -7.46 -8.81 10.16
CA ASN A 201 -6.37 -9.19 9.26
C ASN A 201 -6.79 -9.12 7.79
N PHE A 202 -5.83 -9.24 6.88
CA PHE A 202 -6.09 -9.23 5.44
C PHE A 202 -7.07 -10.33 5.03
N THR A 203 -8.04 -9.97 4.19
CA THR A 203 -9.03 -10.91 3.65
C THR A 203 -8.38 -12.05 2.88
N SER A 204 -7.32 -11.76 2.11
CA SER A 204 -6.58 -12.74 1.31
C SER A 204 -6.01 -13.90 2.11
N SER A 205 -5.57 -13.66 3.35
CA SER A 205 -5.01 -14.70 4.22
C SER A 205 -6.02 -15.31 5.20
N SER A 206 -7.08 -14.58 5.54
CA SER A 206 -8.06 -15.02 6.53
C SER A 206 -9.25 -15.78 5.93
N LEU A 207 -9.79 -15.34 4.78
CA LEU A 207 -10.95 -16.00 4.16
C LEU A 207 -10.73 -17.46 3.77
N PRO A 208 -9.53 -17.89 3.30
CA PRO A 208 -9.26 -19.31 3.11
C PRO A 208 -9.44 -20.15 4.38
N LEU A 209 -8.98 -19.64 5.53
CA LEU A 209 -9.12 -20.32 6.83
C LEU A 209 -10.59 -20.33 7.30
N VAL A 210 -11.35 -19.28 7.00
CA VAL A 210 -12.79 -19.25 7.27
C VAL A 210 -13.53 -20.29 6.42
N ARG A 211 -13.22 -20.38 5.12
CA ARG A 211 -13.80 -21.40 4.22
C ARG A 211 -13.46 -22.84 4.62
N GLN A 212 -12.29 -23.04 5.23
CA GLN A 212 -11.85 -24.33 5.77
C GLN A 212 -12.46 -24.64 7.16
N GLY A 213 -13.30 -23.75 7.70
CA GLY A 213 -13.91 -23.91 9.01
C GLY A 213 -12.95 -23.79 10.19
N GLN A 214 -11.74 -23.23 10.00
CA GLN A 214 -10.78 -23.04 11.07
C GLN A 214 -11.01 -21.74 11.86
N LEU A 215 -11.54 -20.72 11.19
CA LEU A 215 -11.88 -19.42 11.77
C LEU A 215 -13.32 -19.06 11.40
N ARG A 216 -13.88 -18.09 12.13
CA ARG A 216 -15.16 -17.44 11.81
C ARG A 216 -14.93 -15.98 11.51
N ALA A 217 -15.45 -15.50 10.37
CA ALA A 217 -15.49 -14.08 10.03
C ALA A 217 -16.70 -13.43 10.70
N LEU A 218 -16.49 -12.30 11.38
CA LEU A 218 -17.56 -11.53 12.02
C LEU A 218 -17.95 -10.29 11.21
N SER A 219 -16.98 -9.63 10.59
CA SER A 219 -17.24 -8.43 9.76
C SER A 219 -16.04 -8.10 8.89
N VAL A 220 -16.28 -7.37 7.78
CA VAL A 220 -15.24 -6.70 7.01
C VAL A 220 -15.12 -5.25 7.42
N THR A 221 -13.93 -4.66 7.27
CA THR A 221 -13.66 -3.26 7.66
C THR A 221 -13.80 -2.29 6.47
N THR A 222 -14.40 -2.71 5.38
CA THR A 222 -14.71 -1.88 4.22
C THR A 222 -16.06 -1.21 4.35
N ALA A 223 -16.27 -0.09 3.64
CA ALA A 223 -17.57 0.61 3.61
C ALA A 223 -18.69 -0.22 3.00
N LYS A 224 -18.36 -1.18 2.13
CA LYS A 224 -19.28 -2.12 1.49
C LYS A 224 -18.82 -3.55 1.70
N ARG A 225 -19.74 -4.50 1.66
CA ARG A 225 -19.41 -5.92 1.67
C ARG A 225 -18.53 -6.28 0.48
N LEU A 226 -17.67 -7.26 0.66
CA LEU A 226 -16.78 -7.74 -0.40
C LEU A 226 -17.49 -8.77 -1.26
N SER A 227 -17.31 -8.70 -2.58
CA SER A 227 -17.86 -9.69 -3.52
C SER A 227 -17.33 -11.11 -3.28
N VAL A 228 -16.13 -11.23 -2.71
CA VAL A 228 -15.50 -12.52 -2.36
C VAL A 228 -16.04 -13.12 -1.06
N ALA A 229 -16.83 -12.35 -0.27
CA ALA A 229 -17.47 -12.78 0.99
C ALA A 229 -18.75 -11.95 1.23
N PRO A 230 -19.77 -12.05 0.37
CA PRO A 230 -20.97 -11.21 0.44
C PRO A 230 -21.83 -11.50 1.69
N GLU A 231 -21.66 -12.66 2.30
CA GLU A 231 -22.31 -13.07 3.56
C GLU A 231 -21.74 -12.34 4.78
N VAL A 232 -20.51 -11.85 4.72
CA VAL A 232 -19.85 -11.19 5.85
C VAL A 232 -20.26 -9.70 5.89
N PRO A 233 -20.90 -9.22 6.97
CA PRO A 233 -21.34 -7.84 7.07
C PRO A 233 -20.17 -6.87 7.20
N THR A 234 -20.39 -5.62 6.89
CA THR A 234 -19.47 -4.53 7.24
C THR A 234 -19.51 -4.24 8.74
N MET A 235 -18.50 -3.55 9.28
CA MET A 235 -18.51 -3.08 10.67
C MET A 235 -19.71 -2.15 10.95
N ALA A 236 -20.08 -1.30 9.99
CA ALA A 236 -21.25 -0.42 10.13
C ALA A 236 -22.55 -1.22 10.21
N GLU A 237 -22.77 -2.21 9.33
CA GLU A 237 -23.93 -3.13 9.39
C GLU A 237 -23.96 -3.95 10.68
N ALA A 238 -22.78 -4.27 11.22
CA ALA A 238 -22.62 -5.00 12.48
C ALA A 238 -22.77 -4.12 13.74
N GLY A 239 -23.11 -2.84 13.59
CA GLY A 239 -23.41 -1.91 14.69
C GLY A 239 -22.20 -1.15 15.24
N VAL A 240 -21.05 -1.16 14.55
CA VAL A 240 -19.83 -0.43 14.93
C VAL A 240 -19.39 0.48 13.78
N PRO A 241 -20.12 1.59 13.53
CA PRO A 241 -19.76 2.54 12.49
C PRO A 241 -18.42 3.22 12.82
N GLY A 242 -17.71 3.69 11.77
CA GLY A 242 -16.42 4.39 11.92
C GLY A 242 -15.21 3.49 11.98
N VAL A 243 -15.38 2.14 11.91
CA VAL A 243 -14.28 1.18 11.77
C VAL A 243 -14.12 0.80 10.29
N GLU A 244 -13.78 1.80 9.49
CA GLU A 244 -13.44 1.59 8.09
C GLU A 244 -11.92 1.65 7.95
N VAL A 245 -11.28 0.51 7.70
CA VAL A 245 -9.83 0.37 7.59
C VAL A 245 -9.48 -0.53 6.42
N SER A 246 -8.61 -0.03 5.57
CA SER A 246 -7.90 -0.86 4.59
C SER A 246 -6.42 -0.51 4.66
N SER A 247 -5.55 -1.49 4.46
CA SER A 247 -4.19 -1.16 4.07
C SER A 247 -4.20 -0.73 2.61
N TRP A 248 -3.10 -0.16 2.12
CA TRP A 248 -3.04 0.34 0.75
C TRP A 248 -1.62 0.29 0.20
N SER A 249 -1.50 0.39 -1.12
CA SER A 249 -0.24 0.66 -1.80
C SER A 249 -0.42 1.72 -2.87
N ALA A 250 0.61 2.57 -3.02
CA ALA A 250 0.61 3.67 -3.96
C ALA A 250 2.01 3.91 -4.52
N PHE A 251 2.09 4.40 -5.75
CA PHE A 251 3.35 4.85 -6.32
C PHE A 251 3.61 6.32 -6.01
N PHE A 252 4.85 6.59 -5.64
CA PHE A 252 5.45 7.90 -5.47
C PHE A 252 6.80 7.95 -6.18
N VAL A 253 7.26 9.14 -6.48
CA VAL A 253 8.63 9.42 -6.96
C VAL A 253 9.22 10.56 -6.13
N PRO A 254 10.55 10.84 -6.18
CA PRO A 254 11.12 12.01 -5.52
C PRO A 254 10.40 13.31 -5.92
N ALA A 255 10.18 14.21 -4.97
CA ALA A 255 9.35 15.41 -5.13
C ALA A 255 9.73 16.29 -6.34
N ARG A 256 11.02 16.33 -6.71
CA ARG A 256 11.52 17.15 -7.81
C ARG A 256 11.51 16.46 -9.18
N THR A 257 10.88 15.29 -9.30
CA THR A 257 10.72 14.59 -10.58
C THR A 257 9.92 15.46 -11.55
N PRO A 258 10.39 15.64 -12.81
CA PRO A 258 9.67 16.44 -13.82
C PRO A 258 8.22 15.98 -14.00
N GLN A 259 7.30 16.93 -14.10
CA GLN A 259 5.86 16.65 -14.14
C GLN A 259 5.41 15.85 -15.37
N ASP A 260 6.11 15.95 -16.48
CA ASP A 260 5.86 15.14 -17.68
C ASP A 260 6.20 13.66 -17.43
N ILE A 261 7.29 13.39 -16.69
CA ILE A 261 7.66 12.04 -16.26
C ILE A 261 6.64 11.49 -15.26
N VAL A 262 6.23 12.29 -14.25
CA VAL A 262 5.18 11.89 -13.30
C VAL A 262 3.90 11.52 -14.03
N ARG A 263 3.42 12.37 -14.97
CA ARG A 263 2.23 12.09 -15.77
C ARG A 263 2.38 10.83 -16.62
N LYS A 264 3.57 10.58 -17.18
CA LYS A 264 3.79 9.36 -17.95
C LYS A 264 3.75 8.10 -17.08
N ILE A 265 4.44 8.10 -15.93
CA ILE A 265 4.40 6.97 -14.99
C ILE A 265 2.96 6.72 -14.53
N HIS A 266 2.21 7.80 -14.23
CA HIS A 266 0.81 7.70 -13.84
C HIS A 266 -0.04 7.07 -14.94
N SER A 267 -0.04 7.66 -16.16
CA SER A 267 -0.88 7.19 -17.26
C SER A 267 -0.62 5.72 -17.62
N ASP A 268 0.66 5.34 -17.68
CA ASP A 268 1.06 3.98 -18.03
C ASP A 268 0.73 2.99 -16.90
N THR A 269 0.85 3.41 -15.64
CA THR A 269 0.43 2.58 -14.49
C THR A 269 -1.08 2.37 -14.49
N VAL A 270 -1.86 3.42 -14.66
CA VAL A 270 -3.33 3.32 -14.72
C VAL A 270 -3.78 2.45 -15.90
N ALA A 271 -3.14 2.60 -17.07
CA ALA A 271 -3.38 1.72 -18.22
C ALA A 271 -3.07 0.25 -17.89
N ALA A 272 -1.94 -0.02 -17.23
CA ALA A 272 -1.58 -1.36 -16.77
C ALA A 272 -2.62 -1.95 -15.80
N LEU A 273 -3.09 -1.15 -14.84
CA LEU A 273 -4.09 -1.57 -13.85
C LEU A 273 -5.49 -1.81 -14.48
N ALA A 274 -5.79 -1.15 -15.59
CA ALA A 274 -7.05 -1.32 -16.32
C ALA A 274 -7.10 -2.61 -17.16
N GLU A 275 -5.95 -3.23 -17.44
CA GLU A 275 -5.91 -4.47 -18.22
C GLU A 275 -6.53 -5.65 -17.47
N PRO A 276 -7.44 -6.42 -18.09
CA PRO A 276 -8.14 -7.51 -17.42
C PRO A 276 -7.20 -8.53 -16.76
N ALA A 277 -6.13 -8.93 -17.43
CA ALA A 277 -5.19 -9.92 -16.91
C ALA A 277 -4.36 -9.42 -15.71
N VAL A 278 -4.06 -8.12 -15.66
CA VAL A 278 -3.37 -7.48 -14.52
C VAL A 278 -4.33 -7.32 -13.35
N ARG A 279 -5.52 -6.77 -13.64
CA ARG A 279 -6.58 -6.55 -12.64
C ARG A 279 -6.98 -7.86 -11.97
N GLU A 280 -7.24 -8.90 -12.73
CA GLU A 280 -7.61 -10.21 -12.21
C GLU A 280 -6.55 -10.79 -11.26
N LYS A 281 -5.26 -10.72 -11.64
CA LYS A 281 -4.17 -11.17 -10.76
C LYS A 281 -4.10 -10.39 -9.45
N LEU A 282 -4.32 -9.08 -9.49
CA LEU A 282 -4.34 -8.23 -8.30
C LEU A 282 -5.55 -8.55 -7.41
N GLU A 283 -6.74 -8.70 -8.00
CA GLU A 283 -7.98 -9.02 -7.29
C GLU A 283 -7.94 -10.43 -6.68
N GLN A 284 -7.34 -11.41 -7.36
CA GLN A 284 -7.04 -12.74 -6.80
C GLN A 284 -6.09 -12.65 -5.58
N GLY A 285 -5.18 -11.68 -5.57
CA GLY A 285 -4.35 -11.32 -4.41
C GLY A 285 -5.11 -10.60 -3.30
N GLY A 286 -6.42 -10.39 -3.43
CA GLY A 286 -7.27 -9.74 -2.45
C GLY A 286 -7.18 -8.21 -2.46
N ILE A 287 -6.79 -7.61 -3.58
CA ILE A 287 -6.64 -6.16 -3.73
C ILE A 287 -7.88 -5.60 -4.43
N VAL A 288 -8.42 -4.50 -3.90
CA VAL A 288 -9.37 -3.66 -4.62
C VAL A 288 -8.58 -2.65 -5.44
N VAL A 289 -8.52 -2.86 -6.75
CA VAL A 289 -7.74 -2.01 -7.67
C VAL A 289 -8.40 -0.65 -7.84
N ILE A 290 -7.65 0.43 -7.67
CA ILE A 290 -8.12 1.83 -7.74
C ILE A 290 -7.59 2.52 -9.01
N GLY A 291 -6.31 2.88 -9.08
CA GLY A 291 -5.75 3.66 -10.18
C GLY A 291 -6.14 5.13 -10.11
N SER A 292 -5.91 5.78 -8.95
CA SER A 292 -6.29 7.19 -8.73
C SER A 292 -5.44 8.16 -9.54
N THR A 293 -5.94 9.39 -9.67
CA THR A 293 -5.11 10.53 -10.09
C THR A 293 -4.06 10.89 -9.00
N PRO A 294 -3.00 11.64 -9.35
CA PRO A 294 -2.04 12.14 -8.37
C PRO A 294 -2.67 13.01 -7.28
N ASP A 295 -3.64 13.88 -7.63
CA ASP A 295 -4.32 14.78 -6.69
C ASP A 295 -5.22 14.01 -5.72
N GLU A 296 -5.91 12.96 -6.20
CA GLU A 296 -6.68 12.06 -5.35
C GLU A 296 -5.77 11.30 -4.38
N LEU A 297 -4.59 10.83 -4.84
CA LEU A 297 -3.62 10.20 -3.96
C LEU A 297 -3.08 11.17 -2.89
N ALA A 298 -2.77 12.42 -3.26
CA ALA A 298 -2.33 13.43 -2.31
C ALA A 298 -3.39 13.70 -1.23
N SER A 299 -4.65 13.85 -1.66
CA SER A 299 -5.80 14.05 -0.77
C SER A 299 -6.02 12.83 0.14
N PHE A 300 -5.92 11.62 -0.42
CA PHE A 300 -6.01 10.36 0.33
C PHE A 300 -4.91 10.25 1.39
N LEU A 301 -3.64 10.50 1.02
CA LEU A 301 -2.51 10.45 1.96
C LEU A 301 -2.72 11.42 3.13
N ASN A 302 -3.11 12.67 2.85
CA ASN A 302 -3.36 13.67 3.89
C ASN A 302 -4.50 13.23 4.84
N SER A 303 -5.59 12.70 4.29
CA SER A 303 -6.72 12.21 5.10
C SER A 303 -6.33 11.02 5.98
N GLU A 304 -5.53 10.09 5.46
CA GLU A 304 -4.99 8.97 6.22
C GLU A 304 -4.05 9.46 7.34
N MET A 305 -3.16 10.39 7.05
CA MET A 305 -2.26 10.96 8.05
C MET A 305 -3.03 11.63 9.19
N ASP A 306 -4.02 12.46 8.87
CA ASP A 306 -4.84 13.15 9.88
C ASP A 306 -5.65 12.17 10.72
N ARG A 307 -6.25 11.19 10.08
CA ARG A 307 -7.04 10.15 10.75
C ARG A 307 -6.19 9.33 11.72
N TRP A 308 -5.11 8.74 11.20
CA TRP A 308 -4.26 7.86 11.99
C TRP A 308 -3.44 8.61 13.03
N GLY A 309 -3.03 9.85 12.74
CA GLY A 309 -2.38 10.71 13.73
C GLY A 309 -3.21 10.92 14.99
N ARG A 310 -4.52 11.14 14.82
CA ARG A 310 -5.45 11.26 15.98
C ARG A 310 -5.57 9.96 16.77
N ILE A 311 -5.68 8.82 16.09
CA ILE A 311 -5.83 7.50 16.72
C ILE A 311 -4.53 7.11 17.46
N ILE A 312 -3.37 7.24 16.80
CA ILE A 312 -2.06 6.91 17.38
C ILE A 312 -1.78 7.73 18.63
N LYS A 313 -2.04 9.05 18.58
CA LYS A 313 -1.87 9.94 19.75
C LYS A 313 -2.82 9.56 20.89
N ALA A 314 -4.10 9.31 20.58
CA ALA A 314 -5.11 8.98 21.58
C ALA A 314 -4.87 7.62 22.26
N ALA A 315 -4.31 6.65 21.54
CA ALA A 315 -3.97 5.32 22.06
C ALA A 315 -2.51 5.24 22.58
N ASN A 316 -1.74 6.35 22.54
CA ASN A 316 -0.33 6.42 22.94
C ASN A 316 0.55 5.33 22.31
N ILE A 317 0.29 5.02 21.02
CA ILE A 317 1.03 4.01 20.27
C ILE A 317 2.37 4.58 19.82
N ARG A 318 3.44 3.80 20.00
CA ARG A 318 4.79 4.13 19.52
C ARG A 318 5.41 2.93 18.81
N ALA A 319 6.28 3.20 17.85
CA ALA A 319 7.16 2.17 17.31
C ALA A 319 8.15 1.74 18.40
N GLN A 320 8.43 0.44 18.47
CA GLN A 320 9.47 -0.13 19.34
C GLN A 320 10.81 -0.10 18.63
#